data_f07d30dd543a2c1bfda8aa3de9216cf9
#
_entry.id   f07d30dd543a2c1bfda8aa3de9216cf9
#
_cell.length_a   1.000
_cell.length_b   1.000
_cell.length_c   1.000
_cell.angle_alpha   90.00
_cell.angle_beta   90.00
_cell.angle_gamma   90.00
#
_symmetry.space_group_name_H-M   'P 1'
#
loop_
_entity.id
_entity.type
_entity.pdbx_description
1 polymer ?
#
loop_
_entity_poly.entity_id
_entity_poly.type
_entity_poly.pdbx_seq_one_letter_code
_entity_poly.pdbx_strand_id
1 'polypeptide(L)'
;MTFRFEHQYIDRERRRPKTESLFADRYVQLPYYPQIVVSPADARVLIGSLAEGSALFLKEKFFRFEDLLGADKTRWQAVFRGGDYAVFRLTPEKYHYNHCPVSGRVLDFYAIDGACHSCNPGAVIVEASPFSRNRRTVTVIDTDVAGGTGVGKIAMIEVVALMIGEIVQCYSRRRYDDPQPVAPGLFLERGQPK
;
A
#
# COMPACT_ATOMS: atom_id res chain seq x y z
N MET A 1 13.50 -12.33 -8.36
CA MET A 1 13.80 -11.35 -7.29
C MET A 1 13.03 -11.78 -6.05
N THR A 2 13.69 -12.10 -4.95
CA THR A 2 13.00 -12.63 -3.76
C THR A 2 12.67 -11.47 -2.84
N PHE A 3 11.40 -11.15 -2.67
CA PHE A 3 10.94 -10.17 -1.71
C PHE A 3 10.96 -10.79 -0.31
N ARG A 4 11.67 -10.17 0.65
CA ARG A 4 11.57 -10.51 2.06
C ARG A 4 10.60 -9.55 2.72
N PHE A 5 9.47 -10.07 3.21
CA PHE A 5 8.56 -9.35 4.08
C PHE A 5 8.92 -9.69 5.53
N GLU A 6 9.44 -8.74 6.26
CA GLU A 6 9.62 -8.91 7.69
C GLU A 6 8.32 -8.53 8.41
N HIS A 7 7.76 -9.46 9.17
CA HIS A 7 6.62 -9.20 10.04
C HIS A 7 7.06 -8.29 11.18
N GLN A 8 6.50 -7.09 11.23
CA GLN A 8 6.57 -6.29 12.44
C GLN A 8 5.64 -6.91 13.49
N TYR A 9 6.22 -7.37 14.59
CA TYR A 9 5.46 -7.92 15.70
C TYR A 9 4.82 -6.77 16.47
N ILE A 10 3.49 -6.72 16.50
CA ILE A 10 2.75 -5.76 17.31
C ILE A 10 2.49 -6.39 18.66
N ASP A 11 3.06 -5.82 19.71
CA ASP A 11 2.82 -6.23 21.09
C ASP A 11 1.33 -6.03 21.43
N ARG A 12 0.65 -7.16 21.71
CA ARG A 12 -0.79 -7.20 22.00
C ARG A 12 -1.17 -6.66 23.38
N GLU A 13 -0.21 -6.44 24.28
CA GLU A 13 -0.49 -6.03 25.66
C GLU A 13 -0.74 -4.53 25.83
N ARG A 14 -0.35 -3.69 24.89
CA ARG A 14 -0.58 -2.25 24.96
C ARG A 14 -1.87 -1.84 24.23
N ARG A 15 -3.00 -1.99 24.91
CA ARG A 15 -4.35 -1.68 24.37
C ARG A 15 -4.64 -0.22 24.05
N ARG A 16 -3.79 0.74 24.38
CA ARG A 16 -3.85 2.16 23.95
C ARG A 16 -2.45 2.73 23.85
N PRO A 17 -1.84 2.73 22.70
CA PRO A 17 -0.62 3.49 22.52
C PRO A 17 -0.96 4.97 22.50
N LYS A 18 -0.20 5.75 23.21
CA LYS A 18 0.09 7.11 22.75
C LYS A 18 0.73 6.91 21.39
N THR A 19 0.03 7.28 20.33
CA THR A 19 0.30 6.92 18.93
C THR A 19 1.73 7.22 18.50
N GLU A 20 2.39 8.16 19.16
CA GLU A 20 3.73 8.64 18.85
C GLU A 20 4.86 7.68 19.26
N SER A 21 4.72 6.92 20.34
CA SER A 21 5.83 6.12 20.86
C SER A 21 6.01 4.74 20.20
N LEU A 22 4.95 4.14 19.69
CA LEU A 22 4.97 2.77 19.17
C LEU A 22 5.69 2.65 17.83
N PHE A 23 5.55 3.65 16.97
CA PHE A 23 6.24 3.65 15.67
C PHE A 23 7.67 4.16 15.76
N ALA A 24 7.94 5.11 16.67
CA ALA A 24 9.28 5.63 16.89
C ALA A 24 10.29 4.52 17.18
N ASP A 25 9.95 3.65 18.13
CA ASP A 25 10.86 2.61 18.59
C ASP A 25 10.97 1.43 17.59
N ARG A 26 9.98 1.24 16.74
CA ARG A 26 9.96 0.13 15.76
C ARG A 26 10.68 0.46 14.47
N TYR A 27 10.64 1.70 14.01
CA TYR A 27 11.38 2.11 12.80
C TYR A 27 12.89 2.20 13.02
N VAL A 28 13.34 2.40 14.23
CA VAL A 28 14.77 2.33 14.58
C VAL A 28 15.34 0.92 14.34
N GLN A 29 14.50 -0.10 14.30
CA GLN A 29 14.89 -1.50 14.07
C GLN A 29 14.66 -1.96 12.62
N LEU A 30 14.32 -1.07 11.66
CA LEU A 30 14.31 -1.45 10.26
C LEU A 30 15.71 -1.97 9.89
N PRO A 31 15.82 -3.19 9.35
CA PRO A 31 17.10 -3.74 8.98
C PRO A 31 17.81 -2.80 8.01
N TYR A 32 19.09 -2.66 8.18
CA TYR A 32 19.96 -1.76 7.40
C TYR A 32 20.07 -2.15 5.92
N TYR A 33 19.28 -3.10 5.45
CA TYR A 33 19.27 -3.48 4.05
C TYR A 33 18.42 -2.50 3.23
N PRO A 34 19.03 -1.71 2.33
CA PRO A 34 18.29 -0.71 1.56
C PRO A 34 17.24 -1.33 0.64
N GLN A 35 17.43 -2.57 0.19
CA GLN A 35 16.57 -3.27 -0.78
C GLN A 35 15.39 -4.03 -0.14
N ILE A 36 15.01 -3.74 1.09
CA ILE A 36 13.86 -4.38 1.73
C ILE A 36 12.61 -3.54 1.53
N VAL A 37 11.54 -4.19 1.08
CA VAL A 37 10.18 -3.67 1.09
C VAL A 37 9.56 -3.99 2.46
N VAL A 38 9.09 -2.96 3.18
CA VAL A 38 8.43 -3.15 4.48
C VAL A 38 6.91 -3.20 4.33
N SER A 39 6.23 -3.79 5.32
CA SER A 39 4.77 -3.78 5.33
C SER A 39 4.25 -2.34 5.45
N PRO A 40 3.36 -1.90 4.55
CA PRO A 40 2.76 -0.56 4.65
C PRO A 40 1.68 -0.47 5.73
N ALA A 41 1.25 -1.57 6.33
CA ALA A 41 0.13 -1.59 7.26
C ALA A 41 0.19 -2.77 8.23
N ASP A 42 -0.48 -2.64 9.38
CA ASP A 42 -0.75 -3.75 10.31
C ASP A 42 -1.88 -4.62 9.78
N ALA A 43 -1.57 -5.51 8.84
CA ALA A 43 -2.55 -6.20 8.02
C ALA A 43 -2.23 -7.68 7.83
N ARG A 44 -3.23 -8.43 7.39
CA ARG A 44 -3.01 -9.75 6.79
C ARG A 44 -2.51 -9.54 5.36
N VAL A 45 -1.46 -10.28 4.98
CA VAL A 45 -0.85 -10.16 3.66
C VAL A 45 -1.12 -11.38 2.80
N LEU A 46 -1.40 -11.14 1.52
CA LEU A 46 -1.39 -12.13 0.45
C LEU A 46 -0.39 -11.67 -0.61
N ILE A 47 0.48 -12.55 -1.03
CA ILE A 47 1.52 -12.29 -2.02
C ILE A 47 1.32 -13.19 -3.22
N GLY A 48 1.60 -12.69 -4.43
CA GLY A 48 1.53 -13.46 -5.66
C GLY A 48 2.24 -12.76 -6.81
N SER A 49 2.17 -13.38 -7.98
CA SER A 49 2.76 -12.85 -9.21
C SER A 49 1.72 -12.74 -10.32
N LEU A 50 1.88 -11.72 -11.16
CA LEU A 50 1.10 -11.51 -12.39
C LEU A 50 1.77 -12.15 -13.62
N ALA A 51 2.86 -12.91 -13.44
CA ALA A 51 3.63 -13.49 -14.54
C ALA A 51 2.82 -14.48 -15.39
N GLU A 52 1.86 -15.19 -14.78
CA GLU A 52 1.00 -16.17 -15.46
C GLU A 52 -0.35 -15.61 -15.92
N GLY A 53 -0.61 -14.32 -15.66
CA GLY A 53 -1.86 -13.65 -16.06
C GLY A 53 -2.09 -12.35 -15.33
N SER A 54 -2.95 -11.50 -15.86
CA SER A 54 -3.28 -10.18 -15.25
C SER A 54 -4.30 -10.24 -14.12
N ALA A 55 -4.72 -11.44 -13.70
CA ALA A 55 -5.77 -11.62 -12.71
C ALA A 55 -5.19 -11.96 -11.33
N LEU A 56 -5.55 -11.16 -10.34
CA LEU A 56 -5.34 -11.48 -8.94
C LEU A 56 -6.50 -12.36 -8.45
N PHE A 57 -6.17 -13.53 -7.94
CA PHE A 57 -7.19 -14.41 -7.35
C PHE A 57 -7.31 -14.12 -5.85
N LEU A 58 -8.35 -13.40 -5.46
CA LEU A 58 -8.64 -13.03 -4.09
C LEU A 58 -10.02 -13.54 -3.69
N LYS A 59 -10.09 -14.39 -2.66
CA LYS A 59 -11.35 -14.89 -2.12
C LYS A 59 -12.31 -15.44 -3.19
N GLU A 60 -11.81 -16.38 -3.98
CA GLU A 60 -12.56 -17.06 -5.04
C GLU A 60 -13.01 -16.17 -6.22
N LYS A 61 -12.49 -14.95 -6.31
CA LYS A 61 -12.76 -14.03 -7.41
C LYS A 61 -11.49 -13.54 -8.06
N PHE A 62 -11.58 -13.34 -9.37
CA PHE A 62 -10.51 -12.74 -10.16
C PHE A 62 -10.69 -11.22 -10.22
N PHE A 63 -9.61 -10.49 -9.95
CA PHE A 63 -9.51 -9.06 -10.11
C PHE A 63 -8.41 -8.77 -11.12
N ARG A 64 -8.70 -7.91 -12.07
CA ARG A 64 -7.67 -7.48 -13.01
C ARG A 64 -6.87 -6.35 -12.39
N PHE A 65 -5.55 -6.43 -12.45
CA PHE A 65 -4.69 -5.36 -11.93
C PHE A 65 -4.86 -4.06 -12.72
N GLU A 66 -5.23 -4.17 -14.01
CA GLU A 66 -5.54 -3.02 -14.86
C GLU A 66 -6.71 -2.20 -14.30
N ASP A 67 -7.74 -2.87 -13.79
CA ASP A 67 -8.88 -2.19 -13.16
C ASP A 67 -8.47 -1.48 -11.88
N LEU A 68 -7.53 -2.05 -11.12
CA LEU A 68 -7.01 -1.42 -9.90
C LEU A 68 -6.21 -0.16 -10.20
N LEU A 69 -5.40 -0.17 -11.26
CA LEU A 69 -4.62 1.00 -11.70
C LEU A 69 -5.47 2.08 -12.39
N GLY A 70 -6.63 1.70 -12.93
CA GLY A 70 -7.49 2.56 -13.72
C GLY A 70 -7.45 2.22 -15.21
N ALA A 71 -8.62 2.15 -15.84
CA ALA A 71 -8.77 1.71 -17.22
C ALA A 71 -8.05 2.62 -18.24
N ASP A 72 -7.89 3.90 -17.91
CA ASP A 72 -7.22 4.92 -18.73
C ASP A 72 -5.70 4.97 -18.51
N LYS A 73 -5.16 4.25 -17.53
CA LYS A 73 -3.75 4.30 -17.13
C LYS A 73 -2.89 3.27 -17.88
N THR A 74 -3.03 3.20 -19.19
CA THR A 74 -2.37 2.22 -20.06
C THR A 74 -0.85 2.19 -19.91
N ARG A 75 -0.21 3.36 -19.68
CA ARG A 75 1.22 3.45 -19.38
C ARG A 75 1.59 2.61 -18.16
N TRP A 76 0.85 2.76 -17.07
CA TRP A 76 1.15 2.05 -15.82
C TRP A 76 0.76 0.57 -15.90
N GLN A 77 -0.31 0.25 -16.60
CA GLN A 77 -0.69 -1.12 -16.88
C GLN A 77 0.43 -1.87 -17.63
N ALA A 78 1.06 -1.22 -18.60
CA ALA A 78 2.19 -1.81 -19.34
C ALA A 78 3.42 -2.01 -18.43
N VAL A 79 3.72 -1.04 -17.55
CA VAL A 79 4.88 -1.09 -16.63
C VAL A 79 4.75 -2.22 -15.62
N PHE A 80 3.54 -2.46 -15.07
CA PHE A 80 3.31 -3.44 -14.00
C PHE A 80 2.87 -4.83 -14.51
N ARG A 81 2.75 -5.01 -15.81
CA ARG A 81 2.43 -6.30 -16.41
C ARG A 81 3.50 -7.34 -16.08
N GLY A 82 3.07 -8.49 -15.55
CA GLY A 82 3.97 -9.57 -15.15
C GLY A 82 4.78 -9.29 -13.88
N GLY A 83 4.45 -8.23 -13.14
CA GLY A 83 5.07 -7.93 -11.85
C GLY A 83 4.54 -8.80 -10.71
N ASP A 84 5.10 -8.59 -9.53
CA ASP A 84 4.63 -9.23 -8.29
C ASP A 84 3.66 -8.31 -7.54
N TYR A 85 2.79 -8.89 -6.72
CA TYR A 85 1.85 -8.12 -5.91
C TYR A 85 1.81 -8.58 -4.45
N ALA A 86 1.48 -7.65 -3.58
CA ALA A 86 1.11 -7.92 -2.20
C ALA A 86 -0.19 -7.18 -1.85
N VAL A 87 -1.16 -7.89 -1.30
CA VAL A 87 -2.43 -7.32 -0.84
C VAL A 87 -2.45 -7.32 0.67
N PHE A 88 -2.64 -6.15 1.25
CA PHE A 88 -2.70 -5.92 2.69
C PHE A 88 -4.15 -5.65 3.09
N ARG A 89 -4.70 -6.53 3.91
CA ARG A 89 -6.06 -6.38 4.42
C ARG A 89 -6.05 -5.98 5.89
N LEU A 90 -6.45 -4.75 6.15
CA LEU A 90 -6.66 -4.24 7.49
C LEU A 90 -8.07 -4.61 7.96
N THR A 91 -8.19 -4.94 9.25
CA THR A 91 -9.48 -5.08 9.93
C THR A 91 -9.75 -3.82 10.77
N PRO A 92 -11.04 -3.45 11.02
CA PRO A 92 -11.39 -2.16 11.61
C PRO A 92 -10.75 -1.85 12.98
N GLU A 93 -10.38 -2.89 13.73
CA GLU A 93 -9.72 -2.76 15.03
C GLU A 93 -8.22 -2.49 14.96
N LYS A 94 -7.65 -2.48 13.75
CA LYS A 94 -6.23 -2.29 13.54
C LYS A 94 -5.86 -0.81 13.39
N TYR A 95 -4.57 -0.54 13.47
CA TYR A 95 -4.01 0.75 13.15
C TYR A 95 -4.16 1.04 11.65
N HIS A 96 -4.76 2.20 11.29
CA HIS A 96 -5.17 2.51 9.92
C HIS A 96 -4.29 3.54 9.21
N TYR A 97 -3.19 3.99 9.78
CA TYR A 97 -2.22 4.73 8.99
C TYR A 97 -1.47 3.78 8.05
N ASN A 98 -1.35 4.17 6.81
CA ASN A 98 -0.46 3.51 5.87
C ASN A 98 0.92 4.14 5.94
N HIS A 99 1.95 3.35 5.70
CA HIS A 99 3.34 3.79 5.69
C HIS A 99 3.99 3.47 4.36
N CYS A 100 4.97 4.28 3.96
CA CYS A 100 5.71 4.06 2.73
C CYS A 100 6.44 2.71 2.79
N PRO A 101 6.12 1.75 1.91
CA PRO A 101 6.77 0.44 1.92
C PRO A 101 8.21 0.48 1.41
N VAL A 102 8.57 1.52 0.67
CA VAL A 102 9.85 1.72 -0.02
C VAL A 102 10.30 3.17 0.07
N SER A 103 11.59 3.41 -0.10
CA SER A 103 12.12 4.73 -0.42
C SER A 103 12.18 4.91 -1.92
N GLY A 104 11.77 6.08 -2.43
CA GLY A 104 11.79 6.37 -3.85
C GLY A 104 11.11 7.68 -4.20
N ARG A 105 11.15 8.02 -5.47
CA ARG A 105 10.55 9.25 -6.01
C ARG A 105 9.18 8.96 -6.59
N VAL A 106 8.19 9.74 -6.21
CA VAL A 106 6.85 9.67 -6.79
C VAL A 106 6.92 10.07 -8.27
N LEU A 107 6.48 9.16 -9.15
CA LEU A 107 6.33 9.40 -10.58
C LEU A 107 4.92 9.89 -10.93
N ASP A 108 3.92 9.38 -10.21
CA ASP A 108 2.51 9.73 -10.43
C ASP A 108 1.73 9.54 -9.13
N PHE A 109 0.71 10.38 -8.95
CA PHE A 109 -0.24 10.30 -7.85
C PHE A 109 -1.62 10.71 -8.35
N TYR A 110 -2.60 9.84 -8.21
CA TYR A 110 -3.96 10.12 -8.65
C TYR A 110 -5.00 9.38 -7.81
N ALA A 111 -6.20 9.94 -7.76
CA ALA A 111 -7.37 9.31 -7.20
C ALA A 111 -8.25 8.71 -8.31
N ILE A 112 -8.93 7.63 -8.00
CA ILE A 112 -9.96 7.02 -8.84
C ILE A 112 -11.24 7.02 -8.01
N ASP A 113 -12.25 7.70 -8.51
CA ASP A 113 -13.58 7.73 -7.89
C ASP A 113 -14.24 6.36 -7.92
N GLY A 114 -15.13 6.15 -6.98
CA GLY A 114 -15.84 4.89 -6.88
C GLY A 114 -16.75 4.81 -5.67
N ALA A 115 -17.27 3.63 -5.43
CA ALA A 115 -18.11 3.32 -4.29
C ALA A 115 -17.29 3.16 -3.00
N CYS A 116 -17.98 2.79 -1.92
CA CYS A 116 -17.40 2.45 -0.63
C CYS A 116 -18.02 1.13 -0.14
N HIS A 117 -17.86 0.06 -0.95
CA HIS A 117 -18.36 -1.27 -0.59
C HIS A 117 -17.53 -1.91 0.51
N SER A 118 -18.17 -2.81 1.25
CA SER A 118 -17.48 -3.57 2.28
C SER A 118 -16.42 -4.50 1.69
N CYS A 119 -15.21 -4.46 2.25
CA CYS A 119 -14.14 -5.41 1.96
C CYS A 119 -14.14 -6.62 2.93
N ASN A 120 -15.21 -6.81 3.71
CA ASN A 120 -15.39 -7.99 4.54
C ASN A 120 -15.44 -9.27 3.66
N PRO A 121 -14.82 -10.38 4.08
CA PRO A 121 -14.85 -11.63 3.33
C PRO A 121 -16.25 -12.09 2.90
N GLY A 122 -17.23 -12.01 3.79
CA GLY A 122 -18.62 -12.40 3.49
C GLY A 122 -19.28 -11.48 2.45
N ALA A 123 -19.02 -10.18 2.49
CA ALA A 123 -19.55 -9.24 1.51
C ALA A 123 -18.89 -9.39 0.13
N VAL A 124 -17.59 -9.70 0.09
CA VAL A 124 -16.85 -9.91 -1.17
C VAL A 124 -17.36 -11.15 -1.93
N ILE A 125 -17.89 -12.15 -1.25
CA ILE A 125 -18.50 -13.32 -1.89
C ILE A 125 -19.77 -12.92 -2.67
N VAL A 126 -20.57 -12.02 -2.11
CA VAL A 126 -21.86 -11.58 -2.69
C VAL A 126 -21.65 -10.53 -3.76
N GLU A 127 -20.73 -9.60 -3.56
CA GLU A 127 -20.52 -8.45 -4.43
C GLU A 127 -19.34 -8.65 -5.39
N ALA A 128 -19.55 -8.33 -6.67
CA ALA A 128 -18.50 -8.46 -7.66
C ALA A 128 -17.48 -7.31 -7.52
N SER A 129 -16.21 -7.66 -7.28
CA SER A 129 -15.06 -6.77 -7.45
C SER A 129 -15.04 -5.47 -6.61
N PRO A 130 -15.31 -5.48 -5.27
CA PRO A 130 -15.32 -4.25 -4.48
C PRO A 130 -13.96 -3.52 -4.52
N PHE A 131 -12.84 -4.22 -4.60
CA PHE A 131 -11.50 -3.61 -4.59
C PHE A 131 -11.26 -2.71 -5.81
N SER A 132 -11.77 -3.09 -7.00
CA SER A 132 -11.63 -2.29 -8.22
C SER A 132 -12.78 -1.28 -8.44
N ARG A 133 -13.86 -1.39 -7.67
CA ARG A 133 -15.01 -0.46 -7.73
C ARG A 133 -14.99 0.61 -6.65
N ASN A 134 -14.28 0.37 -5.57
CA ASN A 134 -14.17 1.33 -4.48
C ASN A 134 -13.24 2.49 -4.88
N ARG A 135 -13.54 3.66 -4.31
CA ARG A 135 -12.65 4.82 -4.36
C ARG A 135 -11.26 4.42 -3.85
N ARG A 136 -10.22 4.90 -4.51
CA ARG A 136 -8.84 4.58 -4.17
C ARG A 136 -7.88 5.65 -4.61
N THR A 137 -6.72 5.67 -4.01
CA THR A 137 -5.59 6.47 -4.45
C THR A 137 -4.47 5.56 -4.95
N VAL A 138 -3.78 5.99 -5.98
CA VAL A 138 -2.64 5.28 -6.57
C VAL A 138 -1.42 6.18 -6.52
N THR A 139 -0.34 5.67 -5.92
CA THR A 139 0.97 6.32 -5.90
C THR A 139 1.96 5.44 -6.64
N VAL A 140 2.51 5.92 -7.73
CA VAL A 140 3.57 5.23 -8.48
C VAL A 140 4.92 5.79 -8.05
N ILE A 141 5.81 4.90 -7.61
CA ILE A 141 7.10 5.22 -7.01
C ILE A 141 8.21 4.57 -7.84
N ASP A 142 9.21 5.34 -8.21
CA ASP A 142 10.47 4.83 -8.75
C ASP A 142 11.47 4.66 -7.61
N THR A 143 11.89 3.43 -7.37
CA THR A 143 12.85 3.11 -6.31
C THR A 143 14.28 3.00 -6.82
N ASP A 144 14.50 3.05 -8.13
CA ASP A 144 15.81 2.99 -8.77
C ASP A 144 16.43 4.39 -8.93
N VAL A 145 16.30 5.19 -7.87
CA VAL A 145 16.84 6.54 -7.76
C VAL A 145 17.81 6.64 -6.60
N ALA A 146 18.62 7.69 -6.56
CA ALA A 146 19.55 7.92 -5.46
C ALA A 146 18.81 7.95 -4.11
N GLY A 147 19.24 7.10 -3.16
CA GLY A 147 18.60 6.91 -1.86
C GLY A 147 17.33 6.04 -1.89
N GLY A 148 16.94 5.55 -3.04
CA GLY A 148 15.79 4.66 -3.20
C GLY A 148 16.06 3.21 -2.77
N THR A 149 15.02 2.42 -2.68
CA THR A 149 15.09 1.01 -2.24
C THR A 149 15.72 0.09 -3.30
N GLY A 150 15.72 0.46 -4.60
CA GLY A 150 16.34 -0.30 -5.68
C GLY A 150 15.61 -1.60 -6.02
N VAL A 151 14.28 -1.60 -6.01
CA VAL A 151 13.42 -2.75 -6.32
C VAL A 151 12.53 -2.52 -7.55
N GLY A 152 12.87 -1.54 -8.38
CA GLY A 152 12.11 -1.16 -9.56
C GLY A 152 10.98 -0.17 -9.24
N LYS A 153 9.91 -0.24 -10.03
CA LYS A 153 8.73 0.61 -9.84
C LYS A 153 7.70 -0.09 -8.97
N ILE A 154 7.09 0.66 -8.06
CA ILE A 154 6.05 0.21 -7.16
C ILE A 154 4.79 1.04 -7.38
N ALA A 155 3.63 0.38 -7.49
CA ALA A 155 2.33 1.02 -7.38
C ALA A 155 1.74 0.71 -5.99
N MET A 156 1.64 1.71 -5.13
CA MET A 156 0.92 1.62 -3.87
C MET A 156 -0.53 2.05 -4.11
N ILE A 157 -1.47 1.13 -3.92
CA ILE A 157 -2.90 1.35 -4.14
C ILE A 157 -3.60 1.25 -2.80
N GLU A 158 -4.15 2.36 -2.35
CA GLU A 158 -4.91 2.48 -1.11
C GLU A 158 -6.39 2.51 -1.44
N VAL A 159 -7.16 1.58 -0.91
CA VAL A 159 -8.57 1.38 -1.26
C VAL A 159 -9.44 1.64 -0.05
N VAL A 160 -10.46 2.52 -0.18
CA VAL A 160 -11.48 2.72 0.85
C VAL A 160 -12.36 1.49 1.00
N ALA A 161 -13.00 1.37 2.16
CA ALA A 161 -14.00 0.34 2.42
C ALA A 161 -15.13 0.92 3.26
N LEU A 162 -16.24 0.21 3.35
CA LEU A 162 -17.32 0.55 4.27
C LEU A 162 -16.74 0.74 5.69
N MET A 163 -17.08 1.83 6.35
CA MET A 163 -16.56 2.35 7.62
C MET A 163 -15.21 3.09 7.54
N ILE A 164 -14.45 2.97 6.46
CA ILE A 164 -13.19 3.71 6.21
C ILE A 164 -13.31 4.36 4.83
N GLY A 165 -14.10 5.42 4.76
CA GLY A 165 -14.57 6.04 3.50
C GLY A 165 -13.64 7.09 2.90
N GLU A 166 -12.53 7.43 3.55
CA GLU A 166 -11.61 8.46 3.08
C GLU A 166 -10.16 8.05 3.28
N ILE A 167 -9.30 8.47 2.35
CA ILE A 167 -7.85 8.34 2.43
C ILE A 167 -7.27 9.75 2.40
N VAL A 168 -6.69 10.17 3.52
CA VAL A 168 -6.01 11.44 3.66
C VAL A 168 -4.51 11.19 3.60
N GLN A 169 -3.82 11.89 2.69
CA GLN A 169 -2.37 11.79 2.59
C GLN A 169 -1.73 12.63 3.70
N CYS A 170 -0.87 12.01 4.49
CA CYS A 170 -0.20 12.64 5.64
C CYS A 170 1.32 12.47 5.62
N TYR A 171 1.90 12.27 4.42
CA TYR A 171 3.33 12.04 4.31
C TYR A 171 4.15 13.15 4.96
N SER A 172 5.07 12.76 5.83
CA SER A 172 6.03 13.67 6.43
C SER A 172 7.36 12.95 6.68
N ARG A 173 8.47 13.66 6.49
CA ARG A 173 9.79 13.21 6.92
C ARG A 173 9.98 13.28 8.45
N ARG A 174 9.08 14.00 9.12
CA ARG A 174 9.06 14.20 10.58
C ARG A 174 7.95 13.37 11.23
N ARG A 175 7.69 12.19 10.69
CA ARG A 175 6.60 11.30 11.12
C ARG A 175 5.23 11.93 10.83
N TYR A 176 4.49 12.33 11.84
CA TYR A 176 3.13 12.92 11.72
C TYR A 176 3.13 14.44 11.72
N ASP A 177 4.29 15.05 11.94
CA ASP A 177 4.44 16.51 11.99
C ASP A 177 4.74 17.03 10.59
N ASP A 178 4.17 18.20 10.26
CA ASP A 178 4.39 18.90 9.01
C ASP A 178 4.06 18.04 7.76
N PRO A 179 2.81 17.58 7.61
CA PRO A 179 2.39 16.76 6.48
C PRO A 179 2.49 17.52 5.17
N GLN A 180 3.01 16.84 4.14
CA GLN A 180 3.17 17.38 2.80
C GLN A 180 2.23 16.66 1.82
N PRO A 181 1.66 17.38 0.83
CA PRO A 181 0.90 16.72 -0.22
C PRO A 181 1.77 15.77 -1.04
N VAL A 182 1.27 14.58 -1.27
CA VAL A 182 1.92 13.61 -2.16
C VAL A 182 1.72 14.06 -3.60
N ALA A 183 2.81 14.29 -4.31
CA ALA A 183 2.80 14.75 -5.69
C ALA A 183 4.02 14.19 -6.47
N PRO A 184 3.97 14.15 -7.80
CA PRO A 184 5.11 13.79 -8.62
C PRO A 184 6.36 14.61 -8.27
N GLY A 185 7.50 13.94 -8.18
CA GLY A 185 8.78 14.53 -7.77
C GLY A 185 9.09 14.44 -6.29
N LEU A 186 8.10 14.25 -5.41
CA LEU A 186 8.34 14.06 -3.97
C LEU A 186 9.13 12.77 -3.73
N PHE A 187 10.14 12.85 -2.87
CA PHE A 187 10.87 11.67 -2.42
C PHE A 187 10.23 11.16 -1.13
N LEU A 188 9.74 9.91 -1.17
CA LEU A 188 9.18 9.20 -0.03
C LEU A 188 10.28 8.40 0.67
N GLU A 189 10.27 8.41 1.98
CA GLU A 189 11.18 7.60 2.80
C GLU A 189 10.43 6.38 3.36
N ARG A 190 11.05 5.22 3.21
CA ARG A 190 10.51 3.95 3.71
C ARG A 190 10.20 4.03 5.21
N GLY A 191 9.01 3.56 5.57
CA GLY A 191 8.54 3.53 6.94
C GLY A 191 7.84 4.80 7.40
N GLN A 192 7.95 5.92 6.71
CA GLN A 192 7.23 7.14 7.09
C GLN A 192 5.72 7.00 6.83
N PRO A 193 4.86 7.62 7.65
CA PRO A 193 3.42 7.71 7.37
C PRO A 193 3.17 8.36 6.01
N LYS A 194 2.11 7.91 5.35
CA LYS A 194 1.77 8.38 4.01
C LYS A 194 0.30 8.82 3.87
#